data_39c6aa490afe43d2a3660e33083fb048
#
_entry.id   39c6aa490afe43d2a3660e33083fb048
#
_cell.length_a   1.000
_cell.length_b   1.000
_cell.length_c   1.000
_cell.angle_alpha   90.00
_cell.angle_beta   90.00
_cell.angle_gamma   90.00
#
_symmetry.space_group_name_H-M   'P 1'
#
loop_
_entity.id
_entity.type
_entity.pdbx_description
1 polymer ?
#
loop_
_entity_poly.entity_id
_entity_poly.type
_entity_poly.pdbx_seq_one_letter_code
_entity_poly.pdbx_strand_id
1 'polypeptide(L)'
;MSGRKVTYFSEGDVIAATLFTPEARDDAHRFPGVILCQGFGGIRDTPNFNGIGAALTEAGYVALTFDNRGWGESGGRRGRLAPLEQVDDIRNAITYLETLGCVDPDRIGLLGVSYGCLTSTHAAAIDKRVKAVLGCLGVATGYDVVTNIRTPQEMAEWEENVRQARRNLVLYNDVERSVKAYDVFRDEQSLVPMRNYWDNQPLGRTPMGFDSIGRVMDHRPLDEVHKISPRALGLLCATADTTADPRSLRRLYDAALEPKRWIAIEGLGHFDLYGQHADRFKMEIIKFFNEFLA
;
A
#
# COMPACT_ATOMS: atom_id res chain seq x y z
N MET A 1 6.64 5.31 -20.68
CA MET A 1 5.22 5.49 -21.09
C MET A 1 4.50 6.31 -20.03
N SER A 2 3.61 7.25 -20.42
CA SER A 2 2.80 8.01 -19.47
C SER A 2 1.50 7.24 -19.17
N GLY A 3 1.14 7.12 -17.90
CA GLY A 3 -0.13 6.51 -17.51
C GLY A 3 -1.33 7.37 -17.92
N ARG A 4 -2.48 6.75 -18.19
CA ARG A 4 -3.75 7.41 -18.50
C ARG A 4 -4.58 7.56 -17.23
N LYS A 5 -5.07 8.77 -16.93
CA LYS A 5 -6.01 8.99 -15.83
C LYS A 5 -7.34 8.29 -16.11
N VAL A 6 -7.82 7.56 -15.12
CA VAL A 6 -9.11 6.85 -15.14
C VAL A 6 -9.80 6.99 -13.78
N THR A 7 -11.08 6.64 -13.74
CA THR A 7 -11.85 6.58 -12.49
C THR A 7 -12.67 5.31 -12.44
N TYR A 8 -12.94 4.83 -11.23
CA TYR A 8 -13.92 3.78 -10.94
C TYR A 8 -14.67 4.12 -9.65
N PHE A 9 -15.70 3.38 -9.31
CA PHE A 9 -16.43 3.58 -8.07
C PHE A 9 -16.02 2.53 -7.00
N SER A 10 -15.91 2.99 -5.76
CA SER A 10 -15.75 2.13 -4.60
C SER A 10 -16.73 2.57 -3.53
N GLU A 11 -17.71 1.72 -3.22
CA GLU A 11 -18.76 1.96 -2.21
C GLU A 11 -19.48 3.33 -2.37
N GLY A 12 -19.69 3.76 -3.62
CA GLY A 12 -20.32 5.03 -3.95
C GLY A 12 -19.38 6.23 -4.11
N ASP A 13 -18.14 6.12 -3.67
CA ASP A 13 -17.12 7.15 -3.87
C ASP A 13 -16.39 6.97 -5.19
N VAL A 14 -16.08 8.09 -5.87
CA VAL A 14 -15.22 8.08 -7.06
C VAL A 14 -13.79 7.87 -6.65
N ILE A 15 -13.13 6.86 -7.21
CA ILE A 15 -11.71 6.59 -7.03
C ILE A 15 -10.94 7.09 -8.24
N ALA A 16 -9.98 7.97 -8.03
CA ALA A 16 -9.07 8.47 -9.05
C ALA A 16 -7.88 7.52 -9.19
N ALA A 17 -7.59 7.11 -10.41
CA ALA A 17 -6.55 6.13 -10.71
C ALA A 17 -5.72 6.52 -11.95
N THR A 18 -4.54 5.93 -12.08
CA THR A 18 -3.69 6.03 -13.27
C THR A 18 -3.44 4.62 -13.80
N LEU A 19 -3.84 4.38 -15.04
CA LEU A 19 -3.71 3.11 -15.75
C LEU A 19 -2.54 3.17 -16.72
N PHE A 20 -1.65 2.21 -16.63
CA PHE A 20 -0.53 1.98 -17.53
C PHE A 20 -0.81 0.71 -18.33
N THR A 21 -0.79 0.78 -19.65
CA THR A 21 -1.15 -0.33 -20.53
C THR A 21 -0.04 -0.55 -21.56
N PRO A 22 0.48 -1.79 -21.70
CA PRO A 22 1.40 -2.14 -22.78
C PRO A 22 0.73 -1.97 -24.14
N GLU A 23 1.54 -1.82 -25.19
CA GLU A 23 1.04 -1.89 -26.56
C GLU A 23 0.63 -3.33 -26.86
N ALA A 24 -0.65 -3.50 -27.22
CA ALA A 24 -1.16 -4.81 -27.60
C ALA A 24 -0.63 -5.22 -28.97
N ARG A 25 -0.33 -6.51 -29.14
CA ARG A 25 0.08 -7.08 -30.44
C ARG A 25 -1.12 -7.28 -31.39
N ASP A 26 -2.28 -7.54 -30.80
CA ASP A 26 -3.57 -7.71 -31.44
C ASP A 26 -4.71 -7.51 -30.41
N ASP A 27 -5.95 -7.44 -30.87
CA ASP A 27 -7.15 -7.22 -30.02
C ASP A 27 -7.46 -8.40 -29.07
N ALA A 28 -6.88 -9.57 -29.31
CA ALA A 28 -7.08 -10.77 -28.51
C ALA A 28 -6.06 -10.90 -27.37
N HIS A 29 -4.96 -10.13 -27.43
CA HIS A 29 -3.89 -10.23 -26.43
C HIS A 29 -4.33 -9.71 -25.06
N ARG A 30 -4.17 -10.55 -24.04
CA ARG A 30 -4.47 -10.19 -22.65
C ARG A 30 -3.21 -10.24 -21.80
N PHE A 31 -3.02 -9.17 -21.03
CA PHE A 31 -1.87 -8.99 -20.15
C PHE A 31 -2.23 -9.34 -18.70
N PRO A 32 -1.29 -9.86 -17.91
CA PRO A 32 -1.46 -9.89 -16.47
C PRO A 32 -1.61 -8.46 -15.91
N GLY A 33 -2.40 -8.32 -14.83
CA GLY A 33 -2.64 -7.03 -14.18
C GLY A 33 -1.95 -6.93 -12.82
N VAL A 34 -1.35 -5.78 -12.50
CA VAL A 34 -0.78 -5.50 -11.18
C VAL A 34 -1.36 -4.20 -10.62
N ILE A 35 -1.96 -4.28 -9.43
CA ILE A 35 -2.46 -3.12 -8.70
C ILE A 35 -1.42 -2.67 -7.68
N LEU A 36 -1.08 -1.38 -7.71
CA LEU A 36 -0.11 -0.75 -6.82
C LEU A 36 -0.84 -0.09 -5.64
N CYS A 37 -0.61 -0.60 -4.43
CA CYS A 37 -1.21 -0.14 -3.19
C CYS A 37 -0.26 0.80 -2.44
N GLN A 38 -0.75 2.01 -2.14
CA GLN A 38 0.03 3.13 -1.62
C GLN A 38 0.51 2.92 -0.18
N GLY A 39 1.64 3.54 0.15
CA GLY A 39 2.12 3.72 1.51
C GLY A 39 1.22 4.65 2.35
N PHE A 40 1.62 4.88 3.59
CA PHE A 40 0.86 5.67 4.56
C PHE A 40 0.65 7.13 4.08
N GLY A 41 -0.61 7.51 3.89
CA GLY A 41 -0.95 8.83 3.36
C GLY A 41 -0.47 9.10 1.93
N GLY A 42 -0.09 8.06 1.20
CA GLY A 42 0.39 8.16 -0.18
C GLY A 42 -0.72 8.47 -1.18
N ILE A 43 -0.31 9.03 -2.32
CA ILE A 43 -1.17 9.30 -3.48
C ILE A 43 -0.59 8.61 -4.72
N ARG A 44 -1.43 8.34 -5.72
CA ARG A 44 -1.08 7.60 -6.94
C ARG A 44 0.00 8.23 -7.80
N ASP A 45 0.00 9.56 -7.90
CA ASP A 45 0.86 10.32 -8.81
C ASP A 45 2.17 10.74 -8.11
N THR A 46 2.88 9.80 -7.50
CA THR A 46 4.25 10.02 -7.03
C THR A 46 5.25 9.55 -8.09
N PRO A 47 6.44 10.17 -8.19
CA PRO A 47 7.47 9.73 -9.16
C PRO A 47 7.80 8.25 -9.04
N ASN A 48 7.81 7.72 -7.83
CA ASN A 48 8.14 6.31 -7.56
C ASN A 48 7.08 5.36 -8.11
N PHE A 49 5.80 5.62 -7.84
CA PHE A 49 4.70 4.78 -8.31
C PHE A 49 4.54 4.87 -9.83
N ASN A 50 4.68 6.06 -10.41
CA ASN A 50 4.70 6.22 -11.86
C ASN A 50 5.88 5.47 -12.50
N GLY A 51 7.06 5.49 -11.88
CA GLY A 51 8.23 4.74 -12.34
C GLY A 51 8.06 3.22 -12.25
N ILE A 52 7.41 2.71 -11.21
CA ILE A 52 7.08 1.27 -11.07
C ILE A 52 6.02 0.88 -12.11
N GLY A 53 4.96 1.69 -12.27
CA GLY A 53 3.92 1.46 -13.27
C GLY A 53 4.49 1.37 -14.69
N ALA A 54 5.38 2.30 -15.07
CA ALA A 54 6.06 2.27 -16.35
C ALA A 54 6.92 1.01 -16.53
N ALA A 55 7.72 0.64 -15.53
CA ALA A 55 8.59 -0.54 -15.59
C ALA A 55 7.78 -1.86 -15.69
N LEU A 56 6.66 -1.98 -14.97
CA LEU A 56 5.75 -3.11 -15.11
C LEU A 56 5.16 -3.18 -16.53
N THR A 57 4.81 -2.02 -17.10
CA THR A 57 4.26 -1.95 -18.45
C THR A 57 5.27 -2.36 -19.50
N GLU A 58 6.53 -1.93 -19.36
CA GLU A 58 7.64 -2.37 -20.21
C GLU A 58 7.90 -3.88 -20.11
N ALA A 59 7.63 -4.46 -18.92
CA ALA A 59 7.72 -5.90 -18.69
C ALA A 59 6.45 -6.68 -19.13
N GLY A 60 5.45 -6.03 -19.73
CA GLY A 60 4.26 -6.67 -20.28
C GLY A 60 3.09 -6.81 -19.31
N TYR A 61 3.00 -5.97 -18.27
CA TYR A 61 1.89 -5.94 -17.32
C TYR A 61 1.02 -4.70 -17.53
N VAL A 62 -0.29 -4.85 -17.38
CA VAL A 62 -1.16 -3.71 -17.11
C VAL A 62 -0.96 -3.32 -15.66
N ALA A 63 -0.61 -2.06 -15.37
CA ALA A 63 -0.44 -1.58 -14.02
C ALA A 63 -1.49 -0.50 -13.68
N LEU A 64 -2.07 -0.59 -12.48
CA LEU A 64 -3.03 0.39 -11.97
C LEU A 64 -2.54 0.92 -10.62
N THR A 65 -2.37 2.25 -10.51
CA THR A 65 -2.20 2.93 -9.23
C THR A 65 -3.40 3.83 -8.98
N PHE A 66 -3.81 4.01 -7.73
CA PHE A 66 -5.01 4.76 -7.38
C PHE A 66 -4.85 5.52 -6.07
N ASP A 67 -5.61 6.58 -5.88
CA ASP A 67 -5.74 7.26 -4.60
C ASP A 67 -6.82 6.54 -3.77
N ASN A 68 -6.48 6.10 -2.55
CA ASN A 68 -7.48 5.58 -1.63
C ASN A 68 -8.57 6.63 -1.38
N ARG A 69 -9.81 6.20 -1.05
CA ARG A 69 -10.88 7.14 -0.69
C ARG A 69 -10.45 8.09 0.42
N GLY A 70 -10.82 9.35 0.31
CA GLY A 70 -10.44 10.42 1.22
C GLY A 70 -9.04 10.99 1.00
N TRP A 71 -8.29 10.51 -0.03
CA TRP A 71 -6.93 10.94 -0.35
C TRP A 71 -6.81 11.39 -1.80
N GLY A 72 -5.75 12.14 -2.11
CA GLY A 72 -5.45 12.57 -3.47
C GLY A 72 -6.64 13.26 -4.17
N GLU A 73 -6.98 12.80 -5.36
CA GLU A 73 -8.13 13.26 -6.14
C GLU A 73 -9.38 12.36 -5.97
N SER A 74 -9.30 11.30 -5.14
CA SER A 74 -10.44 10.44 -4.86
C SER A 74 -11.49 11.12 -3.98
N GLY A 75 -12.73 10.69 -4.12
CA GLY A 75 -13.86 11.05 -3.27
C GLY A 75 -13.74 10.51 -1.86
N GLY A 76 -14.83 10.64 -1.08
CA GLY A 76 -14.90 10.18 0.29
C GLY A 76 -14.46 11.21 1.33
N ARG A 77 -14.50 10.82 2.59
CA ARG A 77 -14.21 11.71 3.72
C ARG A 77 -12.72 12.02 3.80
N ARG A 78 -12.34 13.26 3.53
CA ARG A 78 -10.93 13.72 3.53
C ARG A 78 -10.22 13.40 4.85
N GLY A 79 -9.01 12.82 4.73
CA GLY A 79 -8.16 12.47 5.87
C GLY A 79 -8.66 11.29 6.71
N ARG A 80 -9.66 10.55 6.22
CA ARG A 80 -10.07 9.30 6.83
C ARG A 80 -9.16 8.18 6.34
N LEU A 81 -8.37 7.63 7.24
CA LEU A 81 -7.57 6.45 7.00
C LEU A 81 -8.22 5.26 7.71
N ALA A 82 -8.89 4.42 6.95
CA ALA A 82 -9.59 3.24 7.46
C ALA A 82 -9.13 2.01 6.67
N PRO A 83 -8.27 1.15 7.25
CA PRO A 83 -7.63 0.05 6.53
C PRO A 83 -8.60 -0.89 5.81
N LEU A 84 -9.74 -1.22 6.42
CA LEU A 84 -10.74 -2.09 5.80
C LEU A 84 -11.45 -1.42 4.61
N GLU A 85 -11.69 -0.11 4.67
CA GLU A 85 -12.21 0.64 3.53
C GLU A 85 -11.20 0.68 2.38
N GLN A 86 -9.90 0.77 2.68
CA GLN A 86 -8.84 0.69 1.68
C GLN A 86 -8.70 -0.72 1.08
N VAL A 87 -8.95 -1.76 1.88
CA VAL A 87 -9.06 -3.15 1.38
C VAL A 87 -10.21 -3.27 0.37
N ASP A 88 -11.37 -2.63 0.65
CA ASP A 88 -12.47 -2.61 -0.31
C ASP A 88 -12.13 -1.81 -1.57
N ASP A 89 -11.38 -0.70 -1.45
CA ASP A 89 -10.89 0.06 -2.61
C ASP A 89 -9.98 -0.80 -3.51
N ILE A 90 -9.11 -1.63 -2.92
CA ILE A 90 -8.26 -2.59 -3.64
C ILE A 90 -9.13 -3.64 -4.34
N ARG A 91 -10.12 -4.21 -3.67
CA ARG A 91 -11.03 -5.23 -4.25
C ARG A 91 -11.86 -4.67 -5.41
N ASN A 92 -12.29 -3.41 -5.29
CA ASN A 92 -12.99 -2.72 -6.36
C ASN A 92 -12.03 -2.36 -7.53
N ALA A 93 -10.74 -2.08 -7.25
CA ALA A 93 -9.70 -1.95 -8.28
C ALA A 93 -9.48 -3.27 -9.04
N ILE A 94 -9.52 -4.43 -8.37
CA ILE A 94 -9.47 -5.76 -9.01
C ILE A 94 -10.66 -5.89 -9.97
N THR A 95 -11.87 -5.60 -9.48
CA THR A 95 -13.09 -5.66 -10.32
C THR A 95 -12.98 -4.70 -11.52
N TYR A 96 -12.44 -3.50 -11.34
CA TYR A 96 -12.21 -2.58 -12.44
C TYR A 96 -11.24 -3.16 -13.49
N LEU A 97 -10.12 -3.76 -13.06
CA LEU A 97 -9.19 -4.40 -14.00
C LEU A 97 -9.83 -5.54 -14.79
N GLU A 98 -10.68 -6.37 -14.17
CA GLU A 98 -11.41 -7.44 -14.83
C GLU A 98 -12.32 -6.95 -15.95
N THR A 99 -12.82 -5.70 -15.88
CA THR A 99 -13.64 -5.11 -16.94
C THR A 99 -12.86 -4.65 -18.16
N LEU A 100 -11.53 -4.57 -18.05
CA LEU A 100 -10.67 -4.14 -19.15
C LEU A 100 -10.42 -5.30 -20.11
N GLY A 101 -10.82 -5.14 -21.38
CA GLY A 101 -10.65 -6.18 -22.40
C GLY A 101 -9.22 -6.64 -22.63
N CYS A 102 -8.22 -5.85 -22.22
CA CYS A 102 -6.79 -6.17 -22.35
C CYS A 102 -6.19 -6.88 -21.12
N VAL A 103 -6.94 -7.10 -20.03
CA VAL A 103 -6.45 -7.76 -18.81
C VAL A 103 -6.91 -9.21 -18.77
N ASP A 104 -6.00 -10.09 -18.37
CA ASP A 104 -6.33 -11.48 -18.05
C ASP A 104 -6.82 -11.55 -16.59
N PRO A 105 -8.10 -11.85 -16.35
CA PRO A 105 -8.67 -11.87 -15.00
C PRO A 105 -8.09 -13.00 -14.13
N ASP A 106 -7.48 -13.99 -14.74
CA ASP A 106 -6.83 -15.10 -14.03
C ASP A 106 -5.37 -14.80 -13.67
N ARG A 107 -4.83 -13.64 -14.04
CA ARG A 107 -3.46 -13.23 -13.77
C ARG A 107 -3.39 -11.83 -13.14
N ILE A 108 -4.08 -11.64 -12.01
CA ILE A 108 -4.08 -10.37 -11.26
C ILE A 108 -3.21 -10.49 -10.01
N GLY A 109 -2.27 -9.56 -9.84
CA GLY A 109 -1.40 -9.43 -8.68
C GLY A 109 -1.56 -8.10 -7.94
N LEU A 110 -1.11 -8.06 -6.69
CA LEU A 110 -1.03 -6.86 -5.86
C LEU A 110 0.42 -6.55 -5.51
N LEU A 111 0.79 -5.29 -5.61
CA LEU A 111 2.04 -4.74 -5.07
C LEU A 111 1.70 -3.77 -3.96
N GLY A 112 2.01 -4.12 -2.73
CA GLY A 112 1.85 -3.22 -1.59
C GLY A 112 3.18 -2.67 -1.11
N VAL A 113 3.29 -1.35 -0.97
CA VAL A 113 4.54 -0.72 -0.56
C VAL A 113 4.36 -0.01 0.77
N SER A 114 5.26 -0.24 1.72
CA SER A 114 5.19 0.33 3.07
C SER A 114 3.87 -0.04 3.76
N TYR A 115 3.08 0.92 4.20
CA TYR A 115 1.74 0.67 4.73
C TYR A 115 0.83 -0.09 3.75
N GLY A 116 1.00 0.10 2.44
CA GLY A 116 0.27 -0.65 1.41
C GLY A 116 0.53 -2.17 1.45
N CYS A 117 1.63 -2.62 2.05
CA CYS A 117 1.87 -4.04 2.34
C CYS A 117 0.77 -4.63 3.23
N LEU A 118 0.32 -3.90 4.25
CA LEU A 118 -0.73 -4.36 5.16
C LEU A 118 -2.07 -4.52 4.43
N THR A 119 -2.49 -3.51 3.68
CA THR A 119 -3.79 -3.51 3.01
C THR A 119 -3.83 -4.50 1.84
N SER A 120 -2.74 -4.59 1.05
CA SER A 120 -2.64 -5.56 -0.05
C SER A 120 -2.58 -7.00 0.43
N THR A 121 -1.84 -7.28 1.51
CA THR A 121 -1.78 -8.62 2.11
C THR A 121 -3.15 -9.04 2.64
N HIS A 122 -3.86 -8.14 3.33
CA HIS A 122 -5.22 -8.42 3.79
C HIS A 122 -6.18 -8.63 2.61
N ALA A 123 -6.16 -7.76 1.60
CA ALA A 123 -6.98 -7.94 0.39
C ALA A 123 -6.71 -9.30 -0.28
N ALA A 124 -5.44 -9.69 -0.43
CA ALA A 124 -5.07 -10.98 -1.00
C ALA A 124 -5.54 -12.17 -0.14
N ALA A 125 -5.56 -12.02 1.19
CA ALA A 125 -6.03 -13.09 2.08
C ALA A 125 -7.53 -13.38 1.90
N ILE A 126 -8.35 -12.36 1.64
CA ILE A 126 -9.82 -12.48 1.55
C ILE A 126 -10.35 -12.51 0.12
N ASP A 127 -9.60 -12.04 -0.89
CA ASP A 127 -10.00 -12.04 -2.30
C ASP A 127 -9.18 -13.04 -3.13
N LYS A 128 -9.82 -14.14 -3.53
CA LYS A 128 -9.15 -15.24 -4.24
C LYS A 128 -8.83 -14.94 -5.71
N ARG A 129 -9.28 -13.83 -6.26
CA ARG A 129 -8.91 -13.37 -7.61
C ARG A 129 -7.44 -12.93 -7.68
N VAL A 130 -6.87 -12.52 -6.54
CA VAL A 130 -5.44 -12.21 -6.44
C VAL A 130 -4.63 -13.50 -6.54
N LYS A 131 -3.77 -13.65 -7.54
CA LYS A 131 -2.93 -14.83 -7.77
C LYS A 131 -1.54 -14.71 -7.12
N ALA A 132 -1.02 -13.48 -7.01
CA ALA A 132 0.23 -13.20 -6.33
C ALA A 132 0.17 -11.85 -5.63
N VAL A 133 0.77 -11.75 -4.44
CA VAL A 133 0.93 -10.48 -3.73
C VAL A 133 2.37 -10.30 -3.30
N LEU A 134 2.93 -9.14 -3.61
CA LEU A 134 4.26 -8.72 -3.17
C LEU A 134 4.11 -7.55 -2.19
N GLY A 135 4.41 -7.79 -0.91
CA GLY A 135 4.51 -6.76 0.11
C GLY A 135 5.95 -6.29 0.27
N CYS A 136 6.18 -4.99 0.12
CA CYS A 136 7.51 -4.41 0.20
C CYS A 136 7.61 -3.42 1.35
N LEU A 137 8.71 -3.46 2.12
CA LEU A 137 9.04 -2.47 3.15
C LEU A 137 7.91 -2.28 4.17
N GLY A 138 7.21 -3.36 4.52
CA GLY A 138 6.04 -3.32 5.38
C GLY A 138 6.30 -3.82 6.79
N VAL A 139 5.22 -3.93 7.54
CA VAL A 139 5.18 -4.49 8.89
C VAL A 139 4.06 -5.54 9.00
N ALA A 140 4.00 -6.30 10.11
CA ALA A 140 3.03 -7.38 10.26
C ALA A 140 1.62 -6.90 10.66
N THR A 141 1.55 -5.81 11.42
CA THR A 141 0.29 -5.25 11.94
C THR A 141 0.29 -3.73 11.87
N GLY A 142 -0.89 -3.14 11.87
CA GLY A 142 -1.02 -1.69 11.93
C GLY A 142 -0.54 -1.10 13.27
N TYR A 143 -0.54 -1.89 14.35
CA TYR A 143 0.05 -1.50 15.63
C TYR A 143 1.55 -1.26 15.49
N ASP A 144 2.26 -2.10 14.73
CA ASP A 144 3.71 -1.96 14.48
C ASP A 144 4.04 -0.65 13.73
N VAL A 145 3.14 -0.14 12.88
CA VAL A 145 3.32 1.16 12.20
C VAL A 145 3.51 2.29 13.18
N VAL A 146 2.77 2.25 14.30
CA VAL A 146 2.73 3.34 15.27
C VAL A 146 3.76 3.14 16.37
N THR A 147 4.02 1.90 16.78
CA THR A 147 4.84 1.59 17.96
C THR A 147 6.33 1.54 17.71
N ASN A 148 6.75 1.31 16.45
CA ASN A 148 8.13 0.97 16.11
C ASN A 148 9.20 1.96 16.66
N ILE A 149 8.80 3.21 16.91
CA ILE A 149 9.69 4.31 17.28
C ILE A 149 9.22 5.10 18.51
N ARG A 150 8.26 4.57 19.28
CA ARG A 150 7.70 5.27 20.44
C ARG A 150 8.07 4.58 21.75
N THR A 151 8.35 5.41 22.75
CA THR A 151 8.46 4.94 24.12
C THR A 151 7.08 4.49 24.67
N PRO A 152 7.04 3.67 25.71
CA PRO A 152 5.78 3.29 26.35
C PRO A 152 4.94 4.48 26.82
N GLN A 153 5.58 5.57 27.26
CA GLN A 153 4.87 6.79 27.67
C GLN A 153 4.21 7.49 26.48
N GLU A 154 4.94 7.66 25.38
CA GLU A 154 4.38 8.25 24.15
C GLU A 154 3.23 7.39 23.59
N MET A 155 3.35 6.06 23.71
CA MET A 155 2.26 5.16 23.31
C MET A 155 1.01 5.35 24.17
N ALA A 156 1.17 5.48 25.49
CA ALA A 156 0.02 5.75 26.38
C ALA A 156 -0.68 7.08 26.03
N GLU A 157 0.07 8.12 25.68
CA GLU A 157 -0.49 9.40 25.22
C GLU A 157 -1.25 9.24 23.89
N TRP A 158 -0.71 8.47 22.94
CA TRP A 158 -1.37 8.20 21.66
C TRP A 158 -2.65 7.38 21.82
N GLU A 159 -2.65 6.39 22.68
CA GLU A 159 -3.82 5.58 22.98
C GLU A 159 -4.92 6.42 23.67
N GLU A 160 -4.54 7.37 24.55
CA GLU A 160 -5.51 8.31 25.14
C GLU A 160 -6.10 9.24 24.07
N ASN A 161 -5.27 9.78 23.17
CA ASN A 161 -5.74 10.62 22.07
C ASN A 161 -6.71 9.83 21.14
N VAL A 162 -6.42 8.57 20.87
CA VAL A 162 -7.32 7.68 20.10
C VAL A 162 -8.65 7.49 20.83
N ARG A 163 -8.61 7.25 22.15
CA ARG A 163 -9.81 7.09 22.97
C ARG A 163 -10.67 8.35 22.98
N GLN A 164 -10.02 9.52 23.14
CA GLN A 164 -10.72 10.81 23.13
C GLN A 164 -11.31 11.12 21.76
N ALA A 165 -10.60 10.86 20.68
CA ALA A 165 -11.09 11.05 19.31
C ALA A 165 -12.32 10.16 19.03
N ARG A 166 -12.30 8.89 19.45
CA ARG A 166 -13.46 7.99 19.35
C ARG A 166 -14.66 8.53 20.13
N ARG A 167 -14.44 9.05 21.34
CA ARG A 167 -15.48 9.66 22.16
C ARG A 167 -16.10 10.89 21.48
N ASN A 168 -15.28 11.78 20.95
CA ASN A 168 -15.72 12.99 20.26
C ASN A 168 -16.51 12.65 18.99
N LEU A 169 -16.06 11.65 18.25
CA LEU A 169 -16.76 11.16 17.06
C LEU A 169 -18.18 10.66 17.41
N VAL A 170 -18.32 9.89 18.49
CA VAL A 170 -19.61 9.30 18.89
C VAL A 170 -20.57 10.35 19.46
N LEU A 171 -20.07 11.26 20.28
CA LEU A 171 -20.92 12.22 21.00
C LEU A 171 -21.24 13.46 20.16
N TYR A 172 -20.34 13.90 19.32
CA TYR A 172 -20.42 15.22 18.66
C TYR A 172 -20.27 15.13 17.13
N ASN A 173 -20.05 13.93 16.57
CA ASN A 173 -19.66 13.74 15.16
C ASN A 173 -18.46 14.63 14.77
N ASP A 174 -17.62 14.94 15.72
CA ASP A 174 -16.44 15.78 15.55
C ASP A 174 -15.21 14.91 15.33
N VAL A 175 -14.45 15.25 14.28
CA VAL A 175 -13.20 14.60 13.95
C VAL A 175 -12.16 15.69 13.80
N GLU A 176 -11.45 15.92 14.88
CA GLU A 176 -10.25 16.73 14.83
C GLU A 176 -9.21 16.08 13.88
N ARG A 177 -8.70 16.86 12.94
CA ARG A 177 -7.71 16.43 11.95
C ARG A 177 -6.41 17.18 12.19
N SER A 178 -5.64 16.71 13.15
CA SER A 178 -4.40 17.35 13.58
C SER A 178 -3.15 16.54 13.25
N VAL A 179 -3.28 15.22 12.98
CA VAL A 179 -2.13 14.33 12.77
C VAL A 179 -1.68 14.41 11.31
N LYS A 180 -0.47 14.83 11.07
CA LYS A 180 0.19 14.79 9.77
C LYS A 180 0.95 13.48 9.61
N ALA A 181 1.15 13.01 8.37
CA ALA A 181 1.84 11.74 8.12
C ALA A 181 3.23 11.69 8.78
N TYR A 182 3.98 12.79 8.76
CA TYR A 182 5.31 12.85 9.39
C TYR A 182 5.28 12.92 10.93
N ASP A 183 4.14 13.14 11.57
CA ASP A 183 4.00 13.02 13.02
C ASP A 183 3.94 11.54 13.45
N VAL A 184 3.55 10.65 12.52
CA VAL A 184 3.51 9.21 12.74
C VAL A 184 4.92 8.62 12.68
N PHE A 185 5.75 9.09 11.76
CA PHE A 185 7.09 8.58 11.50
C PHE A 185 8.14 9.58 11.97
N ARG A 186 8.91 9.23 13.02
CA ARG A 186 9.88 10.12 13.68
C ARG A 186 11.33 9.65 13.60
N ASP A 187 11.56 8.49 12.98
CA ASP A 187 12.92 8.00 12.78
C ASP A 187 13.68 8.87 11.77
N GLU A 188 15.03 8.83 11.84
CA GLU A 188 15.89 9.67 11.01
C GLU A 188 15.72 9.41 9.52
N GLN A 189 15.40 8.17 9.12
CA GLN A 189 15.22 7.82 7.72
C GLN A 189 13.92 8.38 7.15
N SER A 190 12.86 8.49 7.94
CA SER A 190 11.54 8.92 7.46
C SER A 190 11.25 10.40 7.64
N LEU A 191 11.81 11.06 8.65
CA LEU A 191 11.43 12.44 8.99
C LEU A 191 11.62 13.43 7.84
N VAL A 192 12.78 13.42 7.19
CA VAL A 192 13.08 14.33 6.08
C VAL A 192 12.30 13.97 4.82
N PRO A 193 12.29 12.70 4.33
CA PRO A 193 11.49 12.33 3.18
C PRO A 193 10.00 12.60 3.35
N MET A 194 9.43 12.31 4.53
CA MET A 194 8.00 12.53 4.79
C MET A 194 7.62 14.00 4.87
N ARG A 195 8.50 14.87 5.42
CA ARG A 195 8.30 16.31 5.37
C ARG A 195 8.39 16.83 3.94
N ASN A 196 9.41 16.43 3.19
CA ASN A 196 9.56 16.81 1.78
C ASN A 196 8.35 16.39 0.96
N TYR A 197 7.83 15.17 1.19
CA TYR A 197 6.59 14.72 0.57
C TYR A 197 5.42 15.61 0.93
N TRP A 198 5.21 15.90 2.22
CA TRP A 198 4.15 16.78 2.70
C TRP A 198 4.26 18.19 2.09
N ASP A 199 5.46 18.75 2.02
CA ASP A 199 5.67 20.12 1.55
C ASP A 199 5.53 20.26 0.03
N ASN A 200 5.87 19.22 -0.74
CA ASN A 200 5.94 19.27 -2.19
C ASN A 200 4.79 18.53 -2.91
N GLN A 201 3.92 17.85 -2.19
CA GLN A 201 2.76 17.13 -2.74
C GLN A 201 1.44 17.71 -2.17
N PRO A 202 0.88 18.78 -2.78
CA PRO A 202 -0.32 19.43 -2.26
C PRO A 202 -1.50 18.48 -2.04
N LEU A 203 -1.69 17.50 -2.94
CA LEU A 203 -2.74 16.48 -2.81
C LEU A 203 -2.46 15.47 -1.70
N GLY A 204 -1.21 15.31 -1.27
CA GLY A 204 -0.81 14.48 -0.14
C GLY A 204 -0.90 15.19 1.21
N ARG A 205 -1.11 16.51 1.25
CA ARG A 205 -1.25 17.32 2.48
C ARG A 205 -2.62 17.13 3.12
N THR A 206 -2.93 15.91 3.52
CA THR A 206 -4.21 15.63 4.13
C THR A 206 -3.98 15.20 5.58
N PRO A 207 -4.29 16.04 6.57
CA PRO A 207 -4.19 15.65 7.97
C PRO A 207 -5.30 14.65 8.32
N MET A 208 -5.00 13.74 9.24
CA MET A 208 -5.92 12.72 9.72
C MET A 208 -6.26 12.93 11.19
N GLY A 209 -7.32 12.31 11.66
CA GLY A 209 -7.68 12.28 13.07
C GLY A 209 -7.07 11.08 13.79
N PHE A 210 -7.00 11.15 15.10
CA PHE A 210 -6.61 10.01 15.93
C PHE A 210 -7.59 8.82 15.85
N ASP A 211 -8.85 9.05 15.42
CA ASP A 211 -9.78 7.97 15.08
C ASP A 211 -9.24 7.07 13.95
N SER A 212 -8.58 7.67 12.97
CA SER A 212 -7.91 6.96 11.87
C SER A 212 -6.68 6.19 12.37
N ILE A 213 -5.87 6.80 13.24
CA ILE A 213 -4.74 6.12 13.88
C ILE A 213 -5.21 4.88 14.66
N GLY A 214 -6.28 5.00 15.43
CA GLY A 214 -6.86 3.87 16.14
C GLY A 214 -7.31 2.73 15.21
N ARG A 215 -7.88 3.06 14.04
CA ARG A 215 -8.25 2.05 13.03
C ARG A 215 -7.03 1.37 12.41
N VAL A 216 -5.94 2.13 12.22
CA VAL A 216 -4.66 1.57 11.77
C VAL A 216 -4.13 0.59 12.82
N MET A 217 -4.08 0.99 14.10
CA MET A 217 -3.58 0.14 15.20
C MET A 217 -4.37 -1.17 15.33
N ASP A 218 -5.67 -1.14 15.08
CA ASP A 218 -6.57 -2.31 15.14
C ASP A 218 -6.39 -3.26 13.93
N HIS A 219 -5.72 -2.84 12.84
CA HIS A 219 -5.60 -3.62 11.61
C HIS A 219 -4.53 -4.71 11.72
N ARG A 220 -4.91 -5.97 11.51
CA ARG A 220 -4.08 -7.15 11.78
C ARG A 220 -4.05 -8.15 10.61
N PRO A 221 -3.46 -7.83 9.46
CA PRO A 221 -3.34 -8.77 8.34
C PRO A 221 -2.51 -10.02 8.69
N LEU A 222 -1.67 -9.95 9.73
CA LEU A 222 -0.93 -11.09 10.28
C LEU A 222 -1.86 -12.27 10.63
N ASP A 223 -3.06 -11.98 11.14
CA ASP A 223 -4.00 -13.03 11.57
C ASP A 223 -4.65 -13.75 10.38
N GLU A 224 -4.59 -13.15 9.17
CA GLU A 224 -5.24 -13.64 7.96
C GLU A 224 -4.26 -14.14 6.88
N VAL A 225 -2.97 -13.86 7.00
CA VAL A 225 -1.96 -14.07 5.94
C VAL A 225 -1.88 -15.54 5.47
N HIS A 226 -2.14 -16.50 6.35
CA HIS A 226 -2.16 -17.92 6.03
C HIS A 226 -3.21 -18.30 4.96
N LYS A 227 -4.28 -17.50 4.80
CA LYS A 227 -5.35 -17.70 3.81
C LYS A 227 -4.92 -17.35 2.38
N ILE A 228 -3.76 -16.75 2.18
CA ILE A 228 -3.24 -16.48 0.83
C ILE A 228 -2.89 -17.79 0.12
N SER A 229 -2.32 -18.76 0.84
CA SER A 229 -2.02 -20.08 0.27
C SER A 229 -3.27 -20.75 -0.35
N PRO A 230 -3.14 -21.45 -1.49
CA PRO A 230 -1.91 -21.82 -2.24
C PRO A 230 -1.44 -20.75 -3.25
N ARG A 231 -1.89 -19.50 -3.15
CA ARG A 231 -1.45 -18.38 -4.00
C ARG A 231 -0.15 -17.80 -3.45
N ALA A 232 0.64 -17.11 -4.31
CA ALA A 232 1.98 -16.68 -3.94
C ALA A 232 1.99 -15.43 -3.07
N LEU A 233 2.81 -15.45 -2.02
CA LEU A 233 3.19 -14.28 -1.22
C LEU A 233 4.68 -14.01 -1.35
N GLY A 234 5.06 -12.80 -1.76
CA GLY A 234 6.40 -12.26 -1.63
C GLY A 234 6.47 -11.20 -0.55
N LEU A 235 7.54 -11.18 0.23
CA LEU A 235 7.84 -10.12 1.17
C LEU A 235 9.27 -9.62 0.94
N LEU A 236 9.40 -8.33 0.61
CA LEU A 236 10.67 -7.66 0.36
C LEU A 236 10.98 -6.69 1.51
N CYS A 237 12.15 -6.82 2.11
CA CYS A 237 12.65 -5.89 3.13
C CYS A 237 13.97 -5.25 2.71
N ALA A 238 14.22 -4.05 3.21
CA ALA A 238 15.52 -3.41 3.29
C ALA A 238 16.08 -3.67 4.68
N THR A 239 17.28 -4.26 4.79
CA THR A 239 17.73 -4.82 6.09
C THR A 239 18.16 -3.77 7.11
N ALA A 240 18.40 -2.52 6.68
CA ALA A 240 18.69 -1.37 7.55
C ALA A 240 17.48 -0.42 7.69
N ASP A 241 16.26 -0.89 7.41
CA ASP A 241 15.03 -0.09 7.52
C ASP A 241 14.68 0.16 8.99
N THR A 242 14.67 1.43 9.39
CA THR A 242 14.27 1.87 10.73
C THR A 242 12.82 2.37 10.78
N THR A 243 12.21 2.64 9.62
CA THR A 243 10.82 3.07 9.50
C THR A 243 9.85 1.90 9.62
N ALA A 244 10.13 0.81 8.89
CA ALA A 244 9.37 -0.43 8.94
C ALA A 244 10.30 -1.58 9.34
N ASP A 245 10.33 -1.90 10.63
CA ASP A 245 11.25 -2.90 11.19
C ASP A 245 11.15 -4.24 10.44
N PRO A 246 12.24 -4.72 9.80
CA PRO A 246 12.27 -6.00 9.10
C PRO A 246 11.89 -7.19 9.96
N ARG A 247 12.09 -7.10 11.29
CA ARG A 247 11.67 -8.15 12.24
C ARG A 247 10.15 -8.25 12.31
N SER A 248 9.42 -7.14 12.18
CA SER A 248 7.97 -7.16 12.10
C SER A 248 7.52 -7.84 10.80
N LEU A 249 8.08 -7.46 9.65
CA LEU A 249 7.76 -8.08 8.37
C LEU A 249 8.09 -9.59 8.37
N ARG A 250 9.16 -10.00 9.09
CA ARG A 250 9.53 -11.40 9.26
C ARG A 250 8.44 -12.20 9.97
N ARG A 251 7.76 -11.64 10.98
CA ARG A 251 6.62 -12.30 11.62
C ARG A 251 5.49 -12.61 10.64
N LEU A 252 5.23 -11.68 9.70
CA LEU A 252 4.24 -11.89 8.65
C LEU A 252 4.64 -13.03 7.71
N TYR A 253 5.94 -13.10 7.33
CA TYR A 253 6.47 -14.18 6.53
C TYR A 253 6.36 -15.54 7.23
N ASP A 254 6.72 -15.60 8.52
CA ASP A 254 6.71 -16.84 9.29
C ASP A 254 5.30 -17.40 9.48
N ALA A 255 4.28 -16.51 9.61
CA ALA A 255 2.87 -16.89 9.71
C ALA A 255 2.24 -17.31 8.37
N ALA A 256 2.82 -16.93 7.25
CA ALA A 256 2.34 -17.29 5.92
C ALA A 256 2.68 -18.74 5.57
N LEU A 257 1.82 -19.36 4.73
CA LEU A 257 2.03 -20.70 4.17
C LEU A 257 2.64 -20.60 2.75
N GLU A 258 3.16 -21.73 2.26
CA GLU A 258 3.72 -21.82 0.90
C GLU A 258 2.63 -21.68 -0.19
N PRO A 259 2.98 -21.18 -1.41
CA PRO A 259 4.31 -20.71 -1.82
C PRO A 259 4.61 -19.27 -1.32
N LYS A 260 5.78 -19.06 -0.78
CA LYS A 260 6.22 -17.74 -0.29
C LYS A 260 7.68 -17.43 -0.61
N ARG A 261 8.02 -16.14 -0.77
CA ARG A 261 9.37 -15.65 -1.04
C ARG A 261 9.77 -14.58 -0.03
N TRP A 262 10.96 -14.71 0.52
CA TRP A 262 11.62 -13.66 1.29
C TRP A 262 12.70 -13.04 0.44
N ILE A 263 12.65 -11.71 0.25
CA ILE A 263 13.60 -10.93 -0.55
C ILE A 263 14.22 -9.90 0.38
N ALA A 264 15.51 -10.04 0.68
CA ALA A 264 16.24 -9.09 1.51
C ALA A 264 17.19 -8.26 0.66
N ILE A 265 17.10 -6.93 0.81
CA ILE A 265 18.04 -6.01 0.17
C ILE A 265 18.95 -5.46 1.26
N GLU A 266 20.18 -5.95 1.27
CA GLU A 266 21.15 -5.71 2.33
C GLU A 266 21.63 -4.26 2.38
N GLY A 267 21.71 -3.72 3.60
CA GLY A 267 22.35 -2.45 3.95
C GLY A 267 21.57 -1.20 3.56
N LEU A 268 20.35 -1.35 3.01
CA LEU A 268 19.50 -0.22 2.61
C LEU A 268 18.41 0.06 3.65
N GLY A 269 18.01 1.34 3.73
CA GLY A 269 16.88 1.83 4.51
C GLY A 269 15.60 1.95 3.69
N HIS A 270 14.54 2.41 4.34
CA HIS A 270 13.18 2.50 3.79
C HIS A 270 13.10 3.31 2.49
N PHE A 271 13.73 4.48 2.47
CA PHE A 271 13.63 5.43 1.36
C PHE A 271 14.71 5.27 0.29
N ASP A 272 15.75 4.47 0.55
CA ASP A 272 16.83 4.23 -0.42
C ASP A 272 16.32 3.55 -1.70
N LEU A 273 15.30 2.69 -1.56
CA LEU A 273 14.67 1.99 -2.68
C LEU A 273 13.78 2.87 -3.56
N TYR A 274 13.47 4.09 -3.11
CA TYR A 274 12.75 5.09 -3.93
C TYR A 274 13.68 6.08 -4.64
N GLY A 275 14.96 6.11 -4.26
CA GLY A 275 15.97 7.02 -4.78
C GLY A 275 16.98 6.30 -5.70
N GLN A 276 18.24 6.33 -5.27
CA GLN A 276 19.37 5.80 -6.03
C GLN A 276 19.31 4.28 -6.32
N HIS A 277 18.50 3.52 -5.59
CA HIS A 277 18.32 2.07 -5.76
C HIS A 277 16.99 1.70 -6.38
N ALA A 278 16.25 2.66 -6.97
CA ALA A 278 14.93 2.44 -7.54
C ALA A 278 14.92 1.37 -8.65
N ASP A 279 15.96 1.27 -9.45
CA ASP A 279 16.02 0.27 -10.52
C ASP A 279 16.20 -1.14 -9.98
N ARG A 280 16.99 -1.33 -8.91
CA ARG A 280 17.08 -2.61 -8.20
C ARG A 280 15.75 -3.01 -7.62
N PHE A 281 15.02 -2.06 -7.04
CA PHE A 281 13.68 -2.31 -6.48
C PHE A 281 12.69 -2.75 -7.55
N LYS A 282 12.61 -2.03 -8.69
CA LYS A 282 11.76 -2.40 -9.83
C LYS A 282 12.11 -3.78 -10.39
N MET A 283 13.40 -4.11 -10.48
CA MET A 283 13.86 -5.42 -10.96
C MET A 283 13.36 -6.57 -10.07
N GLU A 284 13.43 -6.44 -8.73
CA GLU A 284 12.93 -7.48 -7.82
C GLU A 284 11.41 -7.61 -7.89
N ILE A 285 10.68 -6.50 -8.07
CA ILE A 285 9.23 -6.51 -8.30
C ILE A 285 8.88 -7.30 -9.57
N ILE A 286 9.52 -6.97 -10.70
CA ILE A 286 9.28 -7.63 -11.99
C ILE A 286 9.65 -9.11 -11.91
N LYS A 287 10.77 -9.47 -11.30
CA LYS A 287 11.20 -10.84 -11.12
C LYS A 287 10.16 -11.69 -10.35
N PHE A 288 9.60 -11.14 -9.27
CA PHE A 288 8.56 -11.82 -8.51
C PHE A 288 7.31 -12.06 -9.35
N PHE A 289 6.79 -11.04 -10.03
CA PHE A 289 5.59 -11.21 -10.83
C PHE A 289 5.83 -12.10 -12.07
N ASN A 290 7.01 -12.10 -12.68
CA ASN A 290 7.36 -13.04 -13.74
C ASN A 290 7.37 -14.50 -13.25
N GLU A 291 7.71 -14.77 -11.99
CA GLU A 291 7.67 -16.11 -11.42
C GLU A 291 6.23 -16.61 -11.20
N PHE A 292 5.28 -15.70 -10.85
CA PHE A 292 3.97 -16.12 -10.35
C PHE A 292 2.76 -15.67 -11.17
N LEU A 293 2.94 -14.76 -12.16
CA LEU A 293 1.85 -14.26 -13.02
C LEU A 293 2.13 -14.38 -14.53
N ALA A 294 3.36 -14.67 -14.94
CA ALA A 294 3.71 -14.75 -16.35
C ALA A 294 3.15 -16.01 -17.03
#